data_137b9fb952add6d811868f072a8e1a67
#
_entry.id   137b9fb952add6d811868f072a8e1a67
#
_cell.length_a   1.000
_cell.length_b   1.000
_cell.length_c   1.000
_cell.angle_alpha   90.00
_cell.angle_beta   90.00
_cell.angle_gamma   90.00
#
_symmetry.space_group_name_H-M   'P 1'
#
loop_
_entity.id
_entity.type
_entity.pdbx_description
1 polymer ?
#
loop_
_entity_poly.entity_id
_entity_poly.type
_entity_poly.pdbx_seq_one_letter_code
_entity_poly.pdbx_strand_id
1 'polypeptide(L)' 'MTTVNCIECAGDVLVADDVLLSEIIECPDCGAELEVTSTSPLTLELAPEVEEDWGE' A
#
# COMPACT_ATOMS: atom_id res chain seq x y z
N MET A 1 -15.62 1.38 -1.95
CA MET A 1 -14.32 1.65 -1.41
C MET A 1 -14.16 0.98 -0.08
N THR A 2 -12.99 0.52 0.20
CA THR A 2 -12.71 -0.20 1.43
C THR A 2 -11.70 0.57 2.24
N THR A 3 -11.88 0.66 3.53
CA THR A 3 -10.93 1.35 4.38
C THR A 3 -10.02 0.34 5.04
N VAL A 4 -8.72 0.55 4.91
CA VAL A 4 -7.75 -0.36 5.47
C VAL A 4 -6.82 0.48 6.33
N ASN A 5 -6.35 -0.07 7.41
CA ASN A 5 -5.45 0.68 8.27
C ASN A 5 -4.04 0.69 7.72
N CYS A 6 -3.42 1.84 7.78
CA CYS A 6 -2.04 1.95 7.36
C CYS A 6 -1.16 1.21 8.36
N ILE A 7 -0.20 0.47 7.88
CA ILE A 7 0.64 -0.29 8.78
C ILE A 7 1.78 0.56 9.30
N GLU A 8 1.91 1.80 8.83
CA GLU A 8 2.95 2.67 9.36
C GLU A 8 2.37 3.61 10.40
N CYS A 9 1.33 4.32 10.13
CA CYS A 9 0.78 5.28 11.06
C CYS A 9 -0.55 4.85 11.63
N ALA A 10 -1.05 3.72 11.19
CA ALA A 10 -2.33 3.21 11.67
C ALA A 10 -3.49 4.12 11.30
N GLY A 11 -3.32 4.99 10.34
CA GLY A 11 -4.43 5.82 9.90
C GLY A 11 -5.30 5.09 8.90
N ASP A 12 -6.39 5.68 8.51
CA ASP A 12 -7.30 5.04 7.59
C ASP A 12 -6.86 5.30 6.16
N VAL A 13 -6.82 4.29 5.36
CA VAL A 13 -6.45 4.40 3.97
C VAL A 13 -7.64 3.91 3.14
N LEU A 14 -8.10 4.75 2.22
CA LEU A 14 -9.21 4.33 1.37
C LEU A 14 -8.67 3.65 0.12
N VAL A 15 -9.19 2.50 -0.16
CA VAL A 15 -8.71 1.70 -1.27
C VAL A 15 -9.90 1.38 -2.17
N ALA A 16 -9.71 1.52 -3.47
CA ALA A 16 -10.79 1.22 -4.41
C ALA A 16 -11.11 -0.25 -4.40
N ASP A 17 -12.36 -0.59 -4.67
CA ASP A 17 -12.75 -1.99 -4.66
C ASP A 17 -12.14 -2.73 -5.82
N ASP A 18 -11.81 -2.08 -6.91
CA ASP A 18 -11.27 -2.77 -8.04
C ASP A 18 -9.74 -2.70 -8.04
N VAL A 19 -9.11 -2.53 -6.91
CA VAL A 19 -7.68 -2.49 -6.83
C VAL A 19 -7.14 -3.85 -7.20
N LEU A 20 -5.95 -3.87 -7.79
CA LEU A 20 -5.36 -5.11 -8.24
C LEU A 20 -4.22 -5.51 -7.32
N LEU A 21 -3.78 -6.76 -7.45
CA LEU A 21 -2.65 -7.21 -6.67
C LEU A 21 -1.41 -6.45 -7.10
N SER A 22 -0.54 -6.21 -6.18
CA SER A 22 0.69 -5.49 -6.42
C SER A 22 0.45 -4.02 -6.73
N GLU A 23 -0.73 -3.53 -6.49
CA GLU A 23 -1.01 -2.13 -6.72
C GLU A 23 -0.42 -1.33 -5.59
N ILE A 24 0.15 -0.18 -5.86
CA ILE A 24 0.75 0.65 -4.82
C ILE A 24 -0.21 1.73 -4.42
N ILE A 25 -0.45 1.84 -3.12
CA ILE A 25 -1.37 2.83 -2.60
C ILE A 25 -0.60 3.70 -1.65
N GLU A 26 -0.80 5.00 -1.73
CA GLU A 26 -0.08 5.91 -0.87
C GLU A 26 -0.95 6.36 0.27
N CYS A 27 -0.45 6.27 1.46
CA CYS A 27 -1.19 6.72 2.64
C CYS A 27 -1.22 8.22 2.68
N PRO A 28 -2.38 8.83 2.80
CA PRO A 28 -2.43 10.29 2.81
C PRO A 28 -1.95 10.89 4.11
N ASP A 29 -1.86 10.10 5.17
CA ASP A 29 -1.41 10.65 6.43
C ASP A 29 0.10 10.65 6.55
N CYS A 30 0.76 9.55 6.36
CA CYS A 30 2.20 9.48 6.54
C CYS A 30 2.94 9.40 5.22
N GLY A 31 2.24 9.24 4.11
CA GLY A 31 2.89 9.17 2.82
C GLY A 31 3.58 7.86 2.54
N ALA A 32 3.30 6.82 3.33
CA ALA A 32 3.96 5.55 3.10
C ALA A 32 3.36 4.87 1.88
N GLU A 33 4.18 4.16 1.15
CA GLU A 33 3.68 3.44 0.00
C GLU A 33 3.34 2.04 0.42
N LEU A 34 2.15 1.60 0.15
CA LEU A 34 1.67 0.29 0.57
C LEU A 34 1.35 -0.53 -0.66
N GLU A 35 1.69 -1.80 -0.61
CA GLU A 35 1.47 -2.66 -1.74
C GLU A 35 0.34 -3.61 -1.42
N VAL A 36 -0.56 -3.82 -2.35
CA VAL A 36 -1.68 -4.72 -2.15
C VAL A 36 -1.17 -6.14 -2.32
N THR A 37 -1.17 -6.91 -1.24
CA THR A 37 -0.68 -8.27 -1.31
C THR A 37 -1.83 -9.25 -1.44
N SER A 38 -3.06 -8.82 -1.17
CA SER A 38 -4.20 -9.68 -1.33
C SER A 38 -5.42 -8.80 -1.53
N THR A 39 -6.36 -9.25 -2.30
CA THR A 39 -7.56 -8.46 -2.52
C THR A 39 -8.77 -9.09 -1.89
N SER A 40 -8.67 -10.31 -1.33
CA SER A 40 -9.81 -10.97 -0.77
C SER A 40 -9.35 -11.90 0.33
N PRO A 41 -9.18 -11.40 1.54
CA PRO A 41 -9.49 -10.04 1.99
C PRO A 41 -8.42 -9.05 1.55
N LEU A 42 -8.77 -7.80 1.54
CA LEU A 42 -7.83 -6.79 1.11
C LEU A 42 -6.75 -6.63 2.15
N THR A 43 -5.53 -6.82 1.76
CA THR A 43 -4.40 -6.73 2.68
C THR A 43 -3.32 -5.87 2.06
N LEU A 44 -2.76 -4.99 2.84
CA LEU A 44 -1.69 -4.12 2.39
C LEU A 44 -0.43 -4.39 3.20
N GLU A 45 0.71 -4.17 2.57
CA GLU A 45 1.98 -4.29 3.26
C GLU A 45 2.88 -3.17 2.77
N LEU A 46 3.95 -2.91 3.48
CA LEU A 46 4.86 -1.88 3.04
C LEU A 46 5.45 -2.24 1.71
N ALA A 47 5.37 -1.35 0.75
CA ALA A 47 5.95 -1.61 -0.55
C ALA A 47 7.47 -1.62 -0.43
N PRO A 48 8.14 -2.43 -1.17
CA PRO A 48 9.58 -2.49 -1.09
C PRO A 48 10.18 -1.21 -1.60
N GLU A 49 11.22 -0.68 -0.89
CA GLU A 49 11.75 0.50 -1.34
C GLU A 49 12.58 0.28 -2.50
N VAL A 50 12.44 0.90 -3.51
CA VAL A 50 13.17 0.67 -4.65
C VAL A 50 14.46 1.27 -4.49
N GLU A 51 15.47 0.60 -4.35
CA GLU A 51 16.64 1.12 -4.22
C GLU A 51 17.20 1.41 -5.44
N GLU A 52 17.22 2.17 -6.02
CA GLU A 52 17.74 2.46 -7.18
C GLU A 52 19.07 2.14 -7.24
N ASP A 53 19.56 1.21 -7.06
CA ASP A 53 20.73 0.83 -7.07
C ASP A 53 21.22 0.80 -8.34
N TRP A 54 21.72 1.59 -8.91
CA TRP A 54 22.13 1.58 -10.10
C TRP A 54 23.24 0.90 -10.22
N GLY A 55 23.75 0.34 -9.61
CA GLY A 55 24.74 -0.42 -9.71
C GLY A 55 25.60 -0.28 -10.61
N GLU A 56 25.52 -0.24 -10.77
CA GLU A 56 25.99 -0.29 -11.29
C GLU A 56 26.47 -0.47 -11.28
#